data_3cfeb4d9da9103ecb2f5e67963bf7252
#
_entry.id   3cfeb4d9da9103ecb2f5e67963bf7252
#
_cell.length_a   1.000
_cell.length_b   1.000
_cell.length_c   1.000
_cell.angle_alpha   90.00
_cell.angle_beta   90.00
_cell.angle_gamma   90.00
#
_symmetry.space_group_name_H-M   'P 1'
#
loop_
_entity.id
_entity.type
_entity.pdbx_description
1 polymer ?
#
loop_
_entity_poly.entity_id
_entity_poly.type
_entity_poly.pdbx_seq_one_letter_code
_entity_poly.pdbx_strand_id
1 'polypeptide(L)'
;MKKFFFAVAVLVLPCVLVSNAFAADREHTLKVYNWADYIDMNVLNGFPAWYYEQTGEQVEVLYQTFDINESMLTEIEVGHEDYDVICPSEYIIERMLRNKLLQPINKDFGNTPDYTKLVSPFAVDKFQQMAPDSSVCVADYTVGYMWGTTGILYNTALVNKEEILSLGGLQNPKFAGKVFMKDAFRDIYSVVVLYAFREEIARGEVSRDELVANVTEDRIQRVEEFLTSMKNNIAGWEVDFGKEEMTKGKAWLNLSWSGDAQWAIDEAAEVGVNLEYFVPQEGSNVWFDGWCIPVYAKNTKAASYFINYMCMPENAILNMEEIGYVSVVADSTILAWANDEEIEATSNLTYFFGEGAEAVHANHVFYPDQTVIERCALMHDCGDKTEDMLAMWSRVKGDNLSMGLVIFILVVLALIVVVFVIQAINRKRQRELQRKKRNRRRR
;
A
#
# COMPACT_ATOMS: atom_id res chain seq x y z
N MET A 1 -0.59 3.12 56.42
CA MET A 1 0.47 3.39 55.41
C MET A 1 1.36 2.19 55.10
N LYS A 2 1.72 1.32 56.04
CA LYS A 2 2.58 0.14 55.78
C LYS A 2 1.95 -0.98 54.93
N LYS A 3 0.62 -1.14 54.96
CA LYS A 3 -0.08 -2.16 54.17
C LYS A 3 -0.31 -1.77 52.66
N PHE A 4 -0.25 -0.50 52.33
CA PHE A 4 -0.41 -0.02 50.95
C PHE A 4 0.86 -0.16 50.11
N PHE A 5 2.04 -0.06 50.76
CA PHE A 5 3.33 -0.24 50.08
C PHE A 5 3.62 -1.69 49.72
N PHE A 6 3.09 -2.65 50.48
CA PHE A 6 3.29 -4.08 50.21
C PHE A 6 2.46 -4.59 49.02
N ALA A 7 1.27 -4.01 48.82
CA ALA A 7 0.38 -4.36 47.68
C ALA A 7 0.91 -3.81 46.33
N VAL A 8 1.57 -2.66 46.31
CA VAL A 8 2.18 -2.07 45.11
C VAL A 8 3.47 -2.83 44.71
N ALA A 9 4.26 -3.29 45.65
CA ALA A 9 5.48 -4.06 45.36
C ALA A 9 5.19 -5.45 44.76
N VAL A 10 4.06 -6.08 45.14
CA VAL A 10 3.66 -7.41 44.62
C VAL A 10 3.06 -7.33 43.22
N LEU A 11 2.48 -6.18 42.81
CA LEU A 11 1.92 -5.96 41.46
C LEU A 11 2.96 -5.55 40.42
N VAL A 12 4.09 -4.99 40.83
CA VAL A 12 5.17 -4.58 39.91
C VAL A 12 6.11 -5.75 39.58
N LEU A 13 6.29 -6.72 40.52
CA LEU A 13 7.19 -7.84 40.29
C LEU A 13 6.78 -8.80 39.16
N PRO A 14 5.48 -9.14 38.94
CA PRO A 14 5.10 -9.96 37.79
C PRO A 14 5.19 -9.22 36.46
N CYS A 15 5.03 -7.89 36.40
CA CYS A 15 5.22 -7.13 35.17
C CYS A 15 6.70 -7.07 34.72
N VAL A 16 7.64 -7.02 35.62
CA VAL A 16 9.09 -7.03 35.31
C VAL A 16 9.56 -8.41 34.86
N LEU A 17 8.95 -9.49 35.39
CA LEU A 17 9.30 -10.86 34.99
C LEU A 17 8.65 -11.23 33.62
N VAL A 18 7.49 -10.65 33.25
CA VAL A 18 6.85 -10.86 31.94
C VAL A 18 7.57 -10.06 30.83
N SER A 19 8.11 -8.88 31.14
CA SER A 19 8.90 -8.12 30.15
C SER A 19 10.28 -8.75 29.82
N ASN A 20 10.83 -9.57 30.70
CA ASN A 20 12.07 -10.32 30.40
C ASN A 20 11.84 -11.68 29.72
N ALA A 21 10.61 -12.20 29.70
CA ALA A 21 10.30 -13.44 28.98
C ALA A 21 10.02 -13.20 27.49
N PHE A 22 9.90 -11.94 27.06
CA PHE A 22 9.73 -11.52 25.66
C PHE A 22 10.95 -10.79 25.08
N ALA A 23 12.13 -10.91 25.67
CA ALA A 23 13.36 -10.75 24.90
C ALA A 23 13.50 -12.02 24.05
N ALA A 24 12.61 -12.18 23.05
CA ALA A 24 12.68 -13.24 22.07
C ALA A 24 14.12 -13.28 21.54
N ASP A 25 14.65 -14.48 21.40
CA ASP A 25 15.95 -14.74 20.79
C ASP A 25 15.96 -14.14 19.40
N ARG A 26 16.48 -12.91 19.28
CA ARG A 26 16.39 -12.10 18.05
C ARG A 26 17.08 -12.80 16.87
N GLU A 27 18.02 -13.67 17.15
CA GLU A 27 18.73 -14.45 16.13
C GLU A 27 17.83 -15.52 15.49
N HIS A 28 16.82 -16.00 16.22
CA HIS A 28 15.84 -16.97 15.73
C HIS A 28 14.48 -16.34 15.39
N THR A 29 14.37 -15.02 15.32
CA THR A 29 13.16 -14.31 14.95
C THR A 29 13.32 -13.64 13.58
N LEU A 30 12.40 -13.89 12.66
CA LEU A 30 12.27 -13.18 11.40
C LEU A 30 11.17 -12.13 11.55
N LYS A 31 11.51 -10.85 11.50
CA LYS A 31 10.54 -9.75 11.50
C LYS A 31 10.19 -9.37 10.07
N VAL A 32 8.96 -9.61 9.69
CA VAL A 32 8.39 -9.26 8.38
C VAL A 32 7.46 -8.07 8.52
N TYR A 33 7.63 -7.05 7.70
CA TYR A 33 6.81 -5.84 7.67
C TYR A 33 6.22 -5.64 6.26
N ASN A 34 4.92 -5.82 6.13
CA ASN A 34 4.21 -5.86 4.87
C ASN A 34 2.96 -4.97 4.91
N TRP A 35 2.27 -4.84 3.80
CA TRP A 35 0.95 -4.22 3.73
C TRP A 35 -0.08 -5.04 4.52
N ALA A 36 -1.13 -4.37 5.01
CA ALA A 36 -2.29 -5.06 5.58
C ALA A 36 -2.99 -5.89 4.49
N ASP A 37 -3.53 -7.06 4.89
CA ASP A 37 -4.28 -7.99 4.01
C ASP A 37 -3.55 -8.34 2.70
N TYR A 38 -2.23 -8.55 2.76
CA TYR A 38 -1.37 -8.70 1.58
C TYR A 38 -0.48 -9.94 1.62
N ILE A 39 -0.94 -11.01 2.26
CA ILE A 39 -0.29 -12.33 2.30
C ILE A 39 -1.29 -13.40 2.74
N ASP A 40 -1.22 -14.60 2.15
CA ASP A 40 -1.91 -15.77 2.69
C ASP A 40 -1.24 -16.21 3.99
N MET A 41 -2.01 -16.26 5.06
CA MET A 41 -1.53 -16.66 6.38
C MET A 41 -1.09 -18.13 6.45
N ASN A 42 -1.58 -18.99 5.56
CA ASN A 42 -1.10 -20.38 5.48
C ASN A 42 0.31 -20.42 4.90
N VAL A 43 0.59 -19.61 3.87
CA VAL A 43 1.93 -19.44 3.32
C VAL A 43 2.87 -18.88 4.38
N LEU A 44 2.50 -17.80 5.07
CA LEU A 44 3.31 -17.21 6.13
C LEU A 44 3.63 -18.22 7.23
N ASN A 45 2.62 -18.93 7.73
CA ASN A 45 2.75 -19.91 8.82
C ASN A 45 3.50 -21.18 8.39
N GLY A 46 3.54 -21.48 7.09
CA GLY A 46 4.30 -22.60 6.53
C GLY A 46 5.82 -22.39 6.49
N PHE A 47 6.25 -21.11 6.44
CA PHE A 47 7.66 -20.77 6.29
C PHE A 47 8.59 -21.36 7.37
N PRO A 48 8.29 -21.33 8.69
CA PRO A 48 9.18 -21.88 9.71
C PRO A 48 9.49 -23.37 9.50
N ALA A 49 8.49 -24.17 9.13
CA ALA A 49 8.67 -25.61 8.89
C ALA A 49 9.54 -25.83 7.64
N TRP A 50 9.22 -25.13 6.55
CA TRP A 50 9.99 -25.20 5.31
C TRP A 50 11.45 -24.73 5.52
N TYR A 51 11.67 -23.63 6.24
CA TYR A 51 13.01 -23.12 6.54
C TYR A 51 13.84 -24.14 7.33
N TYR A 52 13.22 -24.80 8.32
CA TYR A 52 13.87 -25.85 9.10
C TYR A 52 14.25 -27.05 8.20
N GLU A 53 13.38 -27.46 7.28
CA GLU A 53 13.69 -28.55 6.33
C GLU A 53 14.87 -28.19 5.41
N GLN A 54 15.00 -26.93 5.01
CA GLN A 54 16.06 -26.51 4.10
C GLN A 54 17.40 -26.28 4.82
N THR A 55 17.38 -25.79 6.06
CA THR A 55 18.58 -25.29 6.74
C THR A 55 18.95 -26.05 8.01
N GLY A 56 18.01 -26.77 8.62
CA GLY A 56 18.14 -27.36 9.96
C GLY A 56 18.05 -26.33 11.10
N GLU A 57 17.78 -25.05 10.80
CA GLU A 57 17.66 -23.96 11.78
C GLU A 57 16.19 -23.64 12.04
N GLN A 58 15.86 -23.34 13.30
CA GLN A 58 14.52 -22.89 13.69
C GLN A 58 14.38 -21.38 13.54
N VAL A 59 13.21 -20.93 13.13
CA VAL A 59 12.85 -19.51 13.07
C VAL A 59 11.41 -19.31 13.51
N GLU A 60 11.14 -18.23 14.24
CA GLU A 60 9.79 -17.72 14.53
C GLU A 60 9.54 -16.49 13.67
N VAL A 61 8.36 -16.40 13.05
CA VAL A 61 7.99 -15.25 12.24
C VAL A 61 7.17 -14.26 13.07
N LEU A 62 7.64 -13.02 13.15
CA LEU A 62 6.90 -11.89 13.69
C LEU A 62 6.43 -11.01 12.54
N TYR A 63 5.14 -11.10 12.24
CA TYR A 63 4.52 -10.36 11.12
C TYR A 63 3.86 -9.09 11.64
N GLN A 64 4.17 -7.97 11.00
CA GLN A 64 3.60 -6.65 11.26
C GLN A 64 3.17 -6.01 9.95
N THR A 65 2.23 -5.06 10.01
CA THR A 65 1.66 -4.43 8.82
C THR A 65 1.76 -2.91 8.87
N PHE A 66 1.81 -2.29 7.68
CA PHE A 66 1.70 -0.85 7.47
C PHE A 66 0.65 -0.55 6.41
N ASP A 67 0.15 0.68 6.41
CA ASP A 67 -0.87 1.16 5.46
C ASP A 67 -0.32 2.22 4.50
N ILE A 68 0.83 2.83 4.83
CA ILE A 68 1.41 3.96 4.09
C ILE A 68 2.92 3.76 3.95
N ASN A 69 3.41 3.77 2.73
CA ASN A 69 4.83 3.63 2.37
C ASN A 69 5.74 4.63 3.11
N GLU A 70 5.35 5.90 3.19
CA GLU A 70 6.16 6.96 3.81
C GLU A 70 6.28 6.78 5.32
N SER A 71 5.25 6.23 5.97
CA SER A 71 5.29 5.90 7.40
C SER A 71 6.27 4.74 7.66
N MET A 72 6.17 3.67 6.87
CA MET A 72 7.10 2.54 6.93
C MET A 72 8.55 3.00 6.70
N LEU A 73 8.78 3.83 5.66
CA LEU A 73 10.12 4.36 5.39
C LEU A 73 10.66 5.18 6.57
N THR A 74 9.82 5.98 7.22
CA THR A 74 10.23 6.78 8.39
C THR A 74 10.67 5.89 9.54
N GLU A 75 10.01 4.77 9.79
CA GLU A 75 10.40 3.82 10.82
C GLU A 75 11.78 3.19 10.53
N ILE A 76 12.08 2.94 9.26
CA ILE A 76 13.40 2.40 8.87
C ILE A 76 14.47 3.51 8.91
N GLU A 77 14.22 4.66 8.25
CA GLU A 77 15.24 5.70 8.03
C GLU A 77 15.55 6.49 9.30
N VAL A 78 14.53 6.83 10.08
CA VAL A 78 14.65 7.65 11.29
C VAL A 78 14.57 6.80 12.56
N GLY A 79 13.64 5.84 12.59
CA GLY A 79 13.44 4.94 13.73
C GLY A 79 14.54 3.89 13.88
N HIS A 80 15.23 3.54 12.79
CA HIS A 80 16.23 2.46 12.75
C HIS A 80 15.64 1.12 13.25
N GLU A 81 14.33 0.90 12.95
CA GLU A 81 13.67 -0.34 13.32
C GLU A 81 14.34 -1.54 12.65
N ASP A 82 14.47 -2.64 13.40
CA ASP A 82 15.26 -3.81 13.01
C ASP A 82 14.42 -4.87 12.28
N TYR A 83 13.53 -4.45 11.35
CA TYR A 83 12.85 -5.39 10.47
C TYR A 83 13.85 -6.16 9.61
N ASP A 84 13.55 -7.43 9.33
CA ASP A 84 14.42 -8.28 8.51
C ASP A 84 13.98 -8.29 7.05
N VAL A 85 12.67 -8.25 6.82
CA VAL A 85 12.07 -8.18 5.48
C VAL A 85 10.99 -7.13 5.47
N ILE A 86 10.98 -6.30 4.44
CA ILE A 86 9.94 -5.32 4.17
C ILE A 86 9.46 -5.46 2.72
N CYS A 87 8.22 -5.03 2.44
CA CYS A 87 7.63 -5.08 1.11
C CYS A 87 7.09 -3.71 0.65
N PRO A 88 7.94 -2.73 0.35
CA PRO A 88 7.51 -1.43 -0.16
C PRO A 88 7.22 -1.44 -1.66
N SER A 89 6.54 -0.40 -2.12
CA SER A 89 6.37 -0.14 -3.55
C SER A 89 7.67 0.38 -4.19
N GLU A 90 7.75 0.23 -5.51
CA GLU A 90 8.94 0.47 -6.33
C GLU A 90 9.58 1.85 -6.10
N TYR A 91 8.82 2.93 -6.00
CA TYR A 91 9.37 4.28 -5.81
C TYR A 91 10.02 4.48 -4.43
N ILE A 92 9.57 3.72 -3.43
CA ILE A 92 10.23 3.68 -2.11
C ILE A 92 11.51 2.84 -2.18
N ILE A 93 11.47 1.72 -2.90
CA ILE A 93 12.69 0.91 -3.14
C ILE A 93 13.76 1.77 -3.80
N GLU A 94 13.40 2.56 -4.81
CA GLU A 94 14.30 3.51 -5.47
C GLU A 94 14.93 4.49 -4.47
N ARG A 95 14.13 5.10 -3.59
CA ARG A 95 14.60 6.00 -2.52
C ARG A 95 15.51 5.28 -1.55
N MET A 96 15.14 4.07 -1.12
CA MET A 96 15.95 3.28 -0.19
C MET A 96 17.30 2.87 -0.80
N LEU A 97 17.35 2.51 -2.08
CA LEU A 97 18.59 2.23 -2.81
C LEU A 97 19.50 3.47 -2.86
N ARG A 98 18.93 4.64 -3.21
CA ARG A 98 19.66 5.92 -3.25
C ARG A 98 20.23 6.29 -1.89
N ASN A 99 19.46 6.10 -0.81
CA ASN A 99 19.86 6.40 0.56
C ASN A 99 20.67 5.29 1.23
N LYS A 100 20.98 4.19 0.50
CA LYS A 100 21.72 3.03 1.02
C LYS A 100 21.10 2.40 2.26
N LEU A 101 19.78 2.31 2.27
CA LEU A 101 18.99 1.73 3.36
C LEU A 101 18.70 0.24 3.17
N LEU A 102 19.16 -0.34 2.05
CA LEU A 102 19.01 -1.77 1.75
C LEU A 102 20.37 -2.47 1.76
N GLN A 103 20.36 -3.76 2.12
CA GLN A 103 21.50 -4.64 1.99
C GLN A 103 21.19 -5.78 0.99
N PRO A 104 22.21 -6.36 0.37
CA PRO A 104 22.02 -7.40 -0.65
C PRO A 104 21.32 -8.64 -0.08
N ILE A 105 20.46 -9.23 -0.89
CA ILE A 105 19.85 -10.53 -0.67
C ILE A 105 20.89 -11.61 -0.93
N ASN A 106 21.11 -12.51 0.03
CA ASN A 106 22.00 -13.64 -0.19
C ASN A 106 21.26 -14.74 -0.98
N LYS A 107 21.67 -14.97 -2.22
CA LYS A 107 21.10 -15.99 -3.12
C LYS A 107 21.83 -17.33 -3.09
N ASP A 108 22.71 -17.54 -2.10
CA ASP A 108 23.26 -18.87 -1.82
C ASP A 108 22.32 -19.62 -0.88
N PHE A 109 21.40 -20.39 -1.49
CA PHE A 109 20.42 -21.20 -0.79
C PHE A 109 20.86 -22.67 -0.59
N GLY A 110 22.16 -22.97 -0.76
CA GLY A 110 22.69 -24.32 -0.62
C GLY A 110 22.08 -25.29 -1.63
N ASN A 111 21.36 -26.30 -1.14
CA ASN A 111 20.68 -27.29 -1.99
C ASN A 111 19.24 -26.88 -2.40
N THR A 112 18.70 -25.80 -1.81
CA THR A 112 17.37 -25.29 -2.15
C THR A 112 17.43 -24.59 -3.51
N PRO A 113 16.47 -24.83 -4.43
CA PRO A 113 16.40 -24.10 -5.68
C PRO A 113 16.30 -22.59 -5.47
N ASP A 114 16.91 -21.83 -6.34
CA ASP A 114 16.78 -20.38 -6.39
C ASP A 114 15.51 -19.99 -7.17
N TYR A 115 14.38 -19.90 -6.46
CA TYR A 115 13.09 -19.55 -7.04
C TYR A 115 13.01 -18.08 -7.44
N THR A 116 13.91 -17.21 -6.96
CA THR A 116 13.96 -15.79 -7.38
C THR A 116 14.24 -15.64 -8.88
N LYS A 117 14.77 -16.69 -9.52
CA LYS A 117 14.99 -16.74 -10.98
C LYS A 117 13.70 -16.94 -11.79
N LEU A 118 12.59 -17.29 -11.14
CA LEU A 118 11.29 -17.44 -11.78
C LEU A 118 10.53 -16.10 -11.91
N VAL A 119 11.08 -15.03 -11.36
CA VAL A 119 10.52 -13.67 -11.54
C VAL A 119 10.56 -13.29 -13.00
N SER A 120 9.44 -12.75 -13.50
CA SER A 120 9.29 -12.29 -14.88
C SER A 120 10.42 -11.35 -15.29
N PRO A 121 11.03 -11.55 -16.47
CA PRO A 121 11.99 -10.61 -17.04
C PRO A 121 11.43 -9.19 -17.14
N PHE A 122 10.14 -9.05 -17.40
CA PHE A 122 9.44 -7.76 -17.39
C PHE A 122 9.54 -7.06 -16.04
N ALA A 123 9.24 -7.77 -14.94
CA ALA A 123 9.34 -7.21 -13.59
C ALA A 123 10.80 -6.88 -13.25
N VAL A 124 11.75 -7.77 -13.55
CA VAL A 124 13.18 -7.52 -13.33
C VAL A 124 13.64 -6.27 -14.07
N ASP A 125 13.21 -6.08 -15.33
CA ASP A 125 13.58 -4.90 -16.14
C ASP A 125 12.96 -3.62 -15.55
N LYS A 126 11.69 -3.68 -15.09
CA LYS A 126 11.05 -2.54 -14.42
C LYS A 126 11.75 -2.16 -13.12
N PHE A 127 12.13 -3.14 -12.28
CA PHE A 127 12.92 -2.87 -11.09
C PHE A 127 14.30 -2.29 -11.42
N GLN A 128 14.96 -2.76 -12.49
CA GLN A 128 16.27 -2.22 -12.88
C GLN A 128 16.23 -0.74 -13.30
N GLN A 129 15.08 -0.23 -13.76
CA GLN A 129 14.89 1.20 -14.07
C GLN A 129 15.02 2.10 -12.84
N MET A 130 14.87 1.55 -11.62
CA MET A 130 15.02 2.27 -10.36
C MET A 130 16.46 2.35 -9.85
N ALA A 131 17.44 1.82 -10.61
CA ALA A 131 18.83 1.87 -10.20
C ALA A 131 19.33 3.32 -10.05
N PRO A 132 19.93 3.69 -8.92
CA PRO A 132 20.46 5.05 -8.73
C PRO A 132 21.57 5.38 -9.71
N ASP A 133 22.29 4.38 -10.21
CA ASP A 133 23.27 4.48 -11.28
C ASP A 133 23.48 3.11 -11.94
N SER A 134 24.21 3.09 -13.06
CA SER A 134 24.43 1.87 -13.86
C SER A 134 25.31 0.78 -13.20
N SER A 135 25.90 1.04 -12.04
CA SER A 135 26.70 0.06 -11.30
C SER A 135 25.86 -0.78 -10.33
N VAL A 136 24.61 -0.37 -10.06
CA VAL A 136 23.71 -1.06 -9.13
C VAL A 136 22.84 -2.05 -9.89
N CYS A 137 23.00 -3.33 -9.57
CA CYS A 137 22.06 -4.37 -9.96
C CYS A 137 20.93 -4.40 -8.94
N VAL A 138 19.76 -3.88 -9.30
CA VAL A 138 18.63 -3.76 -8.38
C VAL A 138 18.15 -5.13 -7.89
N ALA A 139 18.24 -6.15 -8.74
CA ALA A 139 17.90 -7.52 -8.38
C ALA A 139 18.75 -8.11 -7.23
N ASP A 140 19.90 -7.50 -6.90
CA ASP A 140 20.67 -7.92 -5.72
C ASP A 140 20.05 -7.43 -4.40
N TYR A 141 19.17 -6.43 -4.44
CA TYR A 141 18.59 -5.77 -3.25
C TYR A 141 17.11 -5.97 -3.11
N THR A 142 16.40 -6.29 -4.18
CA THR A 142 14.97 -6.52 -4.16
C THR A 142 14.57 -7.68 -5.07
N VAL A 143 13.51 -8.37 -4.67
CA VAL A 143 12.80 -9.34 -5.49
C VAL A 143 11.34 -8.93 -5.51
N GLY A 144 10.75 -8.78 -6.68
CA GLY A 144 9.33 -8.43 -6.80
C GLY A 144 8.42 -9.42 -6.06
N TYR A 145 7.27 -8.93 -5.64
CA TYR A 145 6.25 -9.72 -4.96
C TYR A 145 4.96 -9.75 -5.79
N MET A 146 4.23 -8.64 -5.78
CA MET A 146 3.00 -8.45 -6.53
C MET A 146 3.11 -7.23 -7.45
N TRP A 147 2.25 -7.18 -8.47
CA TRP A 147 2.18 -6.06 -9.39
C TRP A 147 0.76 -5.83 -9.89
N GLY A 148 0.53 -4.68 -10.47
CA GLY A 148 -0.77 -4.37 -11.06
C GLY A 148 -0.81 -3.00 -11.71
N THR A 149 -2.02 -2.57 -12.03
CA THR A 149 -2.31 -1.26 -12.61
C THR A 149 -3.31 -0.51 -11.75
N THR A 150 -3.38 0.80 -11.91
CA THR A 150 -4.48 1.62 -11.36
C THR A 150 -5.46 1.91 -12.49
N GLY A 151 -6.75 1.72 -12.24
CA GLY A 151 -7.77 1.90 -13.28
C GLY A 151 -9.14 2.22 -12.71
N ILE A 152 -10.12 2.29 -13.59
CA ILE A 152 -11.49 2.61 -13.23
C ILE A 152 -12.29 1.33 -13.04
N LEU A 153 -12.72 1.07 -11.82
CA LEU A 153 -13.73 0.09 -11.45
C LEU A 153 -15.09 0.78 -11.49
N TYR A 154 -16.08 0.18 -12.17
CA TYR A 154 -17.40 0.79 -12.33
C TYR A 154 -18.54 -0.23 -12.30
N ASN A 155 -19.72 0.23 -11.86
CA ASN A 155 -20.95 -0.55 -11.88
C ASN A 155 -21.62 -0.44 -13.25
N THR A 156 -21.66 -1.55 -13.99
CA THR A 156 -22.15 -1.60 -15.38
C THR A 156 -23.64 -1.28 -15.52
N ALA A 157 -24.43 -1.48 -14.46
CA ALA A 157 -25.87 -1.14 -14.46
C ALA A 157 -26.13 0.38 -14.29
N LEU A 158 -25.14 1.14 -13.77
CA LEU A 158 -25.28 2.56 -13.44
C LEU A 158 -24.48 3.49 -14.33
N VAL A 159 -23.41 2.96 -14.93
CA VAL A 159 -22.44 3.72 -15.71
C VAL A 159 -22.22 3.04 -17.06
N ASN A 160 -22.30 3.81 -18.15
CA ASN A 160 -21.91 3.34 -19.46
C ASN A 160 -20.40 3.53 -19.64
N LYS A 161 -19.67 2.48 -20.04
CA LYS A 161 -18.23 2.48 -20.27
C LYS A 161 -17.78 3.61 -21.19
N GLU A 162 -18.54 3.90 -22.24
CA GLU A 162 -18.22 4.95 -23.21
C GLU A 162 -18.10 6.35 -22.59
N GLU A 163 -18.79 6.60 -21.46
CA GLU A 163 -18.75 7.88 -20.77
C GLU A 163 -17.47 8.08 -19.94
N ILE A 164 -16.73 6.99 -19.66
CA ILE A 164 -15.61 6.96 -18.75
C ILE A 164 -14.33 6.35 -19.36
N LEU A 165 -14.31 6.09 -20.69
CA LEU A 165 -13.09 5.58 -21.36
C LEU A 165 -11.87 6.48 -21.13
N SER A 166 -12.10 7.79 -21.08
CA SER A 166 -11.13 8.78 -20.64
C SER A 166 -11.31 9.09 -19.16
N LEU A 167 -10.21 9.32 -18.44
CA LEU A 167 -10.26 9.76 -17.05
C LEU A 167 -11.11 11.03 -16.87
N GLY A 168 -11.14 11.90 -17.88
CA GLY A 168 -11.99 13.09 -17.91
C GLY A 168 -13.49 12.81 -17.77
N GLY A 169 -13.93 11.60 -18.10
CA GLY A 169 -15.32 11.19 -17.90
C GLY A 169 -15.76 11.25 -16.44
N LEU A 170 -14.84 11.07 -15.51
CA LEU A 170 -15.11 11.18 -14.06
C LEU A 170 -15.54 12.60 -13.64
N GLN A 171 -15.27 13.62 -14.44
CA GLN A 171 -15.71 15.02 -14.19
C GLN A 171 -17.20 15.25 -14.48
N ASN A 172 -17.91 14.27 -15.11
CA ASN A 172 -19.32 14.42 -15.42
C ASN A 172 -20.16 14.68 -14.16
N PRO A 173 -20.94 15.77 -14.09
CA PRO A 173 -21.74 16.12 -12.90
C PRO A 173 -22.75 15.04 -12.49
N LYS A 174 -23.13 14.11 -13.40
CA LYS A 174 -24.02 12.98 -13.03
C LYS A 174 -23.41 12.07 -11.97
N PHE A 175 -22.10 12.10 -11.81
CA PHE A 175 -21.36 11.30 -10.81
C PHE A 175 -21.15 12.03 -9.47
N ALA A 176 -21.88 13.13 -9.21
CA ALA A 176 -21.76 13.90 -7.96
C ALA A 176 -21.94 12.99 -6.73
N GLY A 177 -20.90 12.90 -5.89
CA GLY A 177 -20.85 12.05 -4.69
C GLY A 177 -20.90 10.54 -5.00
N LYS A 178 -20.39 10.10 -6.17
CA LYS A 178 -20.46 8.71 -6.63
C LYS A 178 -19.10 8.10 -6.96
N VAL A 179 -18.02 8.86 -6.89
CA VAL A 179 -16.66 8.44 -7.23
C VAL A 179 -15.85 8.26 -5.95
N PHE A 180 -15.34 7.07 -5.71
CA PHE A 180 -14.24 6.87 -4.76
C PHE A 180 -12.90 6.96 -5.49
N MET A 181 -11.88 7.37 -4.75
CA MET A 181 -10.51 7.42 -5.24
C MET A 181 -9.56 6.88 -4.17
N LYS A 182 -8.51 6.20 -4.59
CA LYS A 182 -7.46 5.74 -3.67
C LYS A 182 -6.82 6.91 -2.91
N ASP A 183 -6.62 6.72 -1.61
CA ASP A 183 -5.86 7.64 -0.77
C ASP A 183 -4.34 7.38 -0.88
N ALA A 184 -3.86 7.36 -2.12
CA ALA A 184 -2.48 7.10 -2.50
C ALA A 184 -2.02 8.18 -3.48
N PHE A 185 -1.35 9.20 -2.96
CA PHE A 185 -1.04 10.41 -3.76
C PHE A 185 -0.15 10.14 -4.97
N ARG A 186 0.75 9.15 -4.90
CA ARG A 186 1.62 8.79 -6.02
C ARG A 186 0.84 8.14 -7.15
N ASP A 187 -0.03 7.17 -6.84
CA ASP A 187 -0.86 6.49 -7.83
C ASP A 187 -1.80 7.46 -8.51
N ILE A 188 -2.53 8.26 -7.73
CA ILE A 188 -3.48 9.24 -8.25
C ILE A 188 -2.78 10.30 -9.10
N TYR A 189 -1.63 10.83 -8.64
CA TYR A 189 -0.82 11.74 -9.44
C TYR A 189 -0.46 11.12 -10.78
N SER A 190 0.02 9.88 -10.77
CA SER A 190 0.50 9.19 -11.97
C SER A 190 -0.59 9.00 -13.03
N VAL A 191 -1.80 8.63 -12.60
CA VAL A 191 -2.96 8.51 -13.52
C VAL A 191 -3.41 9.88 -14.03
N VAL A 192 -3.52 10.86 -13.12
CA VAL A 192 -4.06 12.19 -13.46
C VAL A 192 -3.10 13.00 -14.33
N VAL A 193 -1.78 12.90 -14.12
CA VAL A 193 -0.81 13.64 -14.94
C VAL A 193 -0.86 13.19 -16.42
N LEU A 194 -1.07 11.89 -16.66
CA LEU A 194 -1.22 11.38 -18.02
C LEU A 194 -2.46 11.97 -18.73
N TYR A 195 -3.57 12.10 -18.01
CA TYR A 195 -4.75 12.79 -18.53
C TYR A 195 -4.51 14.30 -18.73
N ALA A 196 -3.90 14.96 -17.77
CA ALA A 196 -3.65 16.41 -17.82
C ALA A 196 -2.76 16.81 -19.01
N PHE A 197 -1.88 15.93 -19.45
CA PHE A 197 -0.95 16.13 -20.57
C PHE A 197 -1.27 15.25 -21.78
N ARG A 198 -2.49 14.72 -21.91
CA ARG A 198 -2.90 13.80 -22.98
C ARG A 198 -2.69 14.36 -24.39
N GLU A 199 -2.83 15.69 -24.55
CA GLU A 199 -2.63 16.34 -25.85
C GLU A 199 -1.15 16.42 -26.23
N GLU A 200 -0.29 16.71 -25.26
CA GLU A 200 1.17 16.72 -25.41
C GLU A 200 1.69 15.31 -25.70
N ILE A 201 1.15 14.30 -25.03
CA ILE A 201 1.44 12.88 -25.34
C ILE A 201 1.05 12.54 -26.78
N ALA A 202 -0.16 12.92 -27.17
CA ALA A 202 -0.67 12.64 -28.53
C ALA A 202 0.16 13.31 -29.64
N ARG A 203 0.77 14.49 -29.35
CA ARG A 203 1.70 15.18 -30.26
C ARG A 203 3.13 14.65 -30.19
N GLY A 204 3.44 13.74 -29.28
CA GLY A 204 4.80 13.21 -29.05
C GLY A 204 5.77 14.22 -28.41
N GLU A 205 5.26 15.26 -27.73
CA GLU A 205 6.05 16.30 -27.08
C GLU A 205 6.63 15.83 -25.73
N VAL A 206 5.97 14.87 -25.08
CA VAL A 206 6.39 14.26 -23.82
C VAL A 206 5.96 12.79 -23.78
N SER A 207 6.79 11.95 -23.17
CA SER A 207 6.44 10.54 -22.94
C SER A 207 5.66 10.35 -21.64
N ARG A 208 4.96 9.22 -21.51
CA ARG A 208 4.26 8.85 -20.28
C ARG A 208 5.26 8.62 -19.13
N ASP A 209 6.36 7.91 -19.40
CA ASP A 209 7.40 7.65 -18.41
C ASP A 209 8.00 8.95 -17.89
N GLU A 210 8.29 9.92 -18.76
CA GLU A 210 8.80 11.23 -18.35
C GLU A 210 7.81 12.00 -17.46
N LEU A 211 6.50 11.94 -17.75
CA LEU A 211 5.49 12.63 -16.95
C LEU A 211 5.37 12.05 -15.55
N VAL A 212 5.44 10.73 -15.43
CA VAL A 212 5.30 10.03 -14.13
C VAL A 212 6.58 10.09 -13.33
N ALA A 213 7.75 9.96 -13.98
CA ALA A 213 9.04 9.96 -13.30
C ALA A 213 9.51 11.37 -12.89
N ASN A 214 9.27 12.39 -13.71
CA ASN A 214 9.80 13.73 -13.49
C ASN A 214 8.70 14.69 -13.00
N VAL A 215 8.63 14.89 -11.69
CA VAL A 215 7.64 15.75 -11.05
C VAL A 215 8.10 17.21 -11.09
N THR A 216 7.27 18.10 -11.68
CA THR A 216 7.51 19.54 -11.75
C THR A 216 6.34 20.32 -11.15
N GLU A 217 6.56 21.60 -10.83
CA GLU A 217 5.52 22.47 -10.28
C GLU A 217 4.31 22.63 -11.24
N ASP A 218 4.56 22.80 -12.53
CA ASP A 218 3.49 22.85 -13.57
C ASP A 218 2.68 21.55 -13.61
N ARG A 219 3.34 20.40 -13.51
CA ARG A 219 2.67 19.09 -13.49
C ARG A 219 1.83 18.92 -12.22
N ILE A 220 2.36 19.28 -11.07
CA ILE A 220 1.63 19.28 -9.79
C ILE A 220 0.39 20.18 -9.89
N GLN A 221 0.54 21.40 -10.42
CA GLN A 221 -0.55 22.34 -10.56
C GLN A 221 -1.68 21.80 -11.44
N ARG A 222 -1.38 21.24 -12.62
CA ARG A 222 -2.39 20.69 -13.51
C ARG A 222 -3.11 19.47 -12.90
N VAL A 223 -2.40 18.64 -12.13
CA VAL A 223 -3.01 17.55 -11.36
C VAL A 223 -3.95 18.10 -10.29
N GLU A 224 -3.54 19.10 -9.54
CA GLU A 224 -4.37 19.77 -8.52
C GLU A 224 -5.64 20.39 -9.13
N GLU A 225 -5.53 21.03 -10.28
CA GLU A 225 -6.66 21.63 -11.02
C GLU A 225 -7.69 20.56 -11.40
N PHE A 226 -7.24 19.42 -11.94
CA PHE A 226 -8.12 18.30 -12.28
C PHE A 226 -8.83 17.75 -11.04
N LEU A 227 -8.08 17.40 -9.97
CA LEU A 227 -8.65 16.85 -8.76
C LEU A 227 -9.62 17.81 -8.07
N THR A 228 -9.31 19.10 -8.07
CA THR A 228 -10.19 20.16 -7.54
C THR A 228 -11.50 20.24 -8.35
N SER A 229 -11.42 20.11 -9.66
CA SER A 229 -12.62 20.13 -10.55
C SER A 229 -13.55 18.94 -10.29
N MET A 230 -13.01 17.81 -9.80
CA MET A 230 -13.77 16.60 -9.45
C MET A 230 -14.33 16.60 -8.03
N LYS A 231 -14.00 17.59 -7.21
CA LYS A 231 -14.33 17.62 -5.78
C LYS A 231 -15.79 17.25 -5.45
N ASN A 232 -16.74 17.75 -6.24
CA ASN A 232 -18.16 17.46 -6.01
C ASN A 232 -18.54 16.02 -6.40
N ASN A 233 -17.74 15.35 -7.21
CA ASN A 233 -17.99 13.99 -7.65
C ASN A 233 -17.38 12.97 -6.68
N ILE A 234 -16.33 13.36 -5.92
CA ILE A 234 -15.64 12.49 -4.99
C ILE A 234 -16.52 12.24 -3.77
N ALA A 235 -16.89 10.97 -3.56
CA ALA A 235 -17.61 10.48 -2.39
C ALA A 235 -16.67 10.28 -1.20
N GLY A 236 -15.42 9.92 -1.45
CA GLY A 236 -14.40 9.70 -0.42
C GLY A 236 -13.06 9.27 -1.00
N TRP A 237 -12.04 9.40 -0.15
CA TRP A 237 -10.70 8.87 -0.36
C TRP A 237 -10.58 7.60 0.46
N GLU A 238 -10.05 6.53 -0.12
CA GLU A 238 -10.07 5.21 0.49
C GLU A 238 -8.76 4.45 0.24
N VAL A 239 -8.41 3.55 1.13
CA VAL A 239 -7.33 2.58 0.95
C VAL A 239 -7.94 1.20 0.67
N ASP A 240 -8.83 0.71 1.54
CA ASP A 240 -9.42 -0.64 1.44
C ASP A 240 -10.95 -0.65 1.31
N PHE A 241 -11.65 0.25 2.01
CA PHE A 241 -13.11 0.17 2.13
C PHE A 241 -13.86 0.50 0.82
N GLY A 242 -13.21 1.07 -0.18
CA GLY A 242 -13.81 1.42 -1.48
C GLY A 242 -14.32 0.20 -2.22
N LYS A 243 -13.60 -0.91 -2.17
CA LYS A 243 -14.01 -2.18 -2.76
C LYS A 243 -15.35 -2.67 -2.17
N GLU A 244 -15.55 -2.60 -0.85
CA GLU A 244 -16.81 -2.95 -0.21
C GLU A 244 -17.96 -1.97 -0.54
N GLU A 245 -17.69 -0.68 -0.68
CA GLU A 245 -18.73 0.31 -1.01
C GLU A 245 -19.21 0.16 -2.46
N MET A 246 -18.37 -0.35 -3.36
CA MET A 246 -18.76 -0.74 -4.73
C MET A 246 -19.73 -1.94 -4.71
N THR A 247 -19.41 -3.00 -3.95
CA THR A 247 -20.28 -4.19 -3.81
C THR A 247 -21.64 -3.83 -3.20
N LYS A 248 -21.67 -2.86 -2.28
CA LYS A 248 -22.92 -2.36 -1.65
C LYS A 248 -23.70 -1.38 -2.54
N GLY A 249 -23.20 -1.04 -3.74
CA GLY A 249 -23.83 -0.09 -4.66
C GLY A 249 -23.88 1.36 -4.16
N LYS A 250 -23.06 1.73 -3.15
CA LYS A 250 -23.01 3.10 -2.63
C LYS A 250 -22.16 4.01 -3.52
N ALA A 251 -21.09 3.50 -4.10
CA ALA A 251 -20.37 4.16 -5.17
C ALA A 251 -20.71 3.56 -6.54
N TRP A 252 -20.52 4.34 -7.59
CA TRP A 252 -20.70 3.90 -8.97
C TRP A 252 -19.37 3.69 -9.67
N LEU A 253 -18.35 4.38 -9.20
CA LEU A 253 -17.02 4.47 -9.76
C LEU A 253 -15.98 4.45 -8.64
N ASN A 254 -14.87 3.75 -8.88
CA ASN A 254 -13.71 3.80 -8.02
C ASN A 254 -12.44 3.83 -8.89
N LEU A 255 -11.57 4.82 -8.68
CA LEU A 255 -10.22 4.76 -9.22
C LEU A 255 -9.41 3.88 -8.28
N SER A 256 -9.23 2.62 -8.67
CA SER A 256 -8.81 1.50 -7.83
C SER A 256 -7.55 0.83 -8.34
N TRP A 257 -6.84 0.13 -7.46
CA TRP A 257 -5.84 -0.85 -7.84
C TRP A 257 -6.51 -2.11 -8.42
N SER A 258 -5.82 -2.76 -9.37
CA SER A 258 -6.39 -3.90 -10.10
C SER A 258 -6.78 -5.07 -9.20
N GLY A 259 -6.00 -5.40 -8.16
CA GLY A 259 -6.34 -6.48 -7.24
C GLY A 259 -7.59 -6.18 -6.40
N ASP A 260 -7.68 -4.98 -5.82
CA ASP A 260 -8.91 -4.56 -5.12
C ASP A 260 -10.13 -4.54 -6.05
N ALA A 261 -9.91 -4.17 -7.32
CA ALA A 261 -10.97 -4.20 -8.32
C ALA A 261 -11.44 -5.62 -8.61
N GLN A 262 -10.52 -6.58 -8.75
CA GLN A 262 -10.87 -7.98 -8.97
C GLN A 262 -11.63 -8.57 -7.77
N TRP A 263 -11.11 -8.35 -6.56
CA TRP A 263 -11.81 -8.76 -5.34
C TRP A 263 -13.25 -8.21 -5.30
N ALA A 264 -13.41 -6.92 -5.62
CA ALA A 264 -14.74 -6.30 -5.64
C ALA A 264 -15.64 -6.86 -6.75
N ILE A 265 -15.10 -7.23 -7.91
CA ILE A 265 -15.83 -7.87 -9.01
C ILE A 265 -16.39 -9.21 -8.56
N ASP A 266 -15.57 -10.04 -7.90
CA ASP A 266 -15.94 -11.38 -7.45
C ASP A 266 -17.01 -11.32 -6.35
N GLU A 267 -16.80 -10.52 -5.31
CA GLU A 267 -17.76 -10.32 -4.22
C GLU A 267 -19.10 -9.71 -4.69
N ALA A 268 -19.02 -8.77 -5.64
CA ALA A 268 -20.22 -8.15 -6.21
C ALA A 268 -21.05 -9.14 -7.04
N ALA A 269 -20.42 -10.06 -7.74
CA ALA A 269 -21.09 -11.08 -8.55
C ALA A 269 -21.94 -12.01 -7.65
N GLU A 270 -21.50 -12.36 -6.44
CA GLU A 270 -22.23 -13.18 -5.48
C GLU A 270 -23.57 -12.55 -5.05
N VAL A 271 -23.64 -11.22 -5.04
CA VAL A 271 -24.86 -10.46 -4.70
C VAL A 271 -25.62 -9.91 -5.91
N GLY A 272 -25.21 -10.32 -7.12
CA GLY A 272 -25.88 -9.96 -8.37
C GLY A 272 -25.57 -8.54 -8.86
N VAL A 273 -24.46 -7.95 -8.44
CA VAL A 273 -23.96 -6.66 -8.92
C VAL A 273 -22.84 -6.91 -9.92
N ASN A 274 -22.94 -6.35 -11.12
CA ASN A 274 -21.91 -6.49 -12.15
C ASN A 274 -20.98 -5.29 -12.11
N LEU A 275 -19.72 -5.53 -11.80
CA LEU A 275 -18.63 -4.57 -11.86
C LEU A 275 -17.67 -4.94 -12.98
N GLU A 276 -17.06 -3.94 -13.60
CA GLU A 276 -15.95 -4.10 -14.54
C GLU A 276 -14.82 -3.12 -14.23
N TYR A 277 -13.62 -3.50 -14.61
CA TYR A 277 -12.40 -2.70 -14.47
C TYR A 277 -11.71 -2.50 -15.80
N PHE A 278 -11.11 -1.32 -16.01
CA PHE A 278 -10.25 -1.05 -17.15
C PHE A 278 -9.26 0.09 -16.87
N VAL A 279 -8.14 0.09 -17.58
CA VAL A 279 -7.17 1.18 -17.59
C VAL A 279 -7.63 2.28 -18.55
N PRO A 280 -7.68 3.57 -18.14
CA PRO A 280 -8.09 4.67 -19.00
C PRO A 280 -7.32 4.73 -20.32
N GLN A 281 -7.93 5.30 -21.35
CA GLN A 281 -7.33 5.36 -22.68
C GLN A 281 -6.02 6.18 -22.73
N GLU A 282 -5.84 7.14 -21.84
CA GLU A 282 -4.61 7.94 -21.71
C GLU A 282 -3.44 7.11 -21.14
N GLY A 283 -3.75 6.02 -20.46
CA GLY A 283 -2.82 5.19 -19.75
C GLY A 283 -2.95 5.33 -18.23
N SER A 284 -2.05 4.67 -17.52
CA SER A 284 -2.00 4.65 -16.06
C SER A 284 -0.58 4.39 -15.55
N ASN A 285 -0.43 4.21 -14.23
CA ASN A 285 0.76 3.58 -13.70
C ASN A 285 0.65 2.05 -13.78
N VAL A 286 1.80 1.42 -13.92
CA VAL A 286 2.05 0.03 -13.55
C VAL A 286 2.92 0.06 -12.31
N TRP A 287 2.48 -0.55 -11.25
CA TRP A 287 3.16 -0.54 -9.95
C TRP A 287 3.63 -1.94 -9.58
N PHE A 288 4.69 -1.98 -8.76
CA PHE A 288 5.31 -3.21 -8.26
C PHE A 288 5.65 -3.06 -6.79
N ASP A 289 5.29 -4.05 -5.99
CA ASP A 289 5.82 -4.18 -4.64
C ASP A 289 6.92 -5.24 -4.62
N GLY A 290 7.91 -5.05 -3.78
CA GLY A 290 9.06 -5.94 -3.75
C GLY A 290 9.62 -6.18 -2.35
N TRP A 291 10.04 -7.41 -2.12
CA TRP A 291 10.71 -7.82 -0.89
C TRP A 291 12.13 -7.28 -0.84
N CYS A 292 12.47 -6.60 0.26
CA CYS A 292 13.78 -6.01 0.51
C CYS A 292 14.28 -6.35 1.90
N ILE A 293 15.59 -6.31 2.10
CA ILE A 293 16.25 -6.48 3.41
C ILE A 293 16.83 -5.13 3.84
N PRO A 294 16.27 -4.47 4.89
CA PRO A 294 16.82 -3.22 5.40
C PRO A 294 18.22 -3.39 6.00
N VAL A 295 19.00 -2.30 6.03
CA VAL A 295 20.36 -2.31 6.61
C VAL A 295 20.39 -2.64 8.12
N TYR A 296 19.27 -2.45 8.83
CA TYR A 296 19.16 -2.73 10.25
C TYR A 296 18.72 -4.16 10.58
N ALA A 297 18.43 -4.99 9.54
CA ALA A 297 18.05 -6.39 9.70
C ALA A 297 19.07 -7.20 10.50
N LYS A 298 18.59 -8.14 11.30
CA LYS A 298 19.41 -8.99 12.19
C LYS A 298 19.45 -10.44 11.71
N ASN A 299 18.39 -10.93 11.06
CA ASN A 299 18.28 -12.30 10.58
C ASN A 299 18.23 -12.35 9.05
N THR A 300 19.30 -11.87 8.40
CA THR A 300 19.40 -11.73 6.94
C THR A 300 19.38 -13.07 6.19
N LYS A 301 19.82 -14.16 6.85
CA LYS A 301 19.74 -15.50 6.27
C LYS A 301 18.28 -15.94 6.13
N ALA A 302 17.50 -15.92 7.22
CA ALA A 302 16.10 -16.27 7.16
C ALA A 302 15.31 -15.31 6.26
N ALA A 303 15.68 -14.01 6.23
CA ALA A 303 15.11 -13.03 5.31
C ALA A 303 15.30 -13.42 3.84
N SER A 304 16.52 -13.81 3.45
CA SER A 304 16.81 -14.25 2.08
C SER A 304 16.05 -15.52 1.71
N TYR A 305 15.98 -16.49 2.63
CA TYR A 305 15.18 -17.71 2.43
C TYR A 305 13.68 -17.42 2.36
N PHE A 306 13.17 -16.48 3.17
CA PHE A 306 11.77 -16.05 3.09
C PHE A 306 11.43 -15.46 1.71
N ILE A 307 12.27 -14.59 1.20
CA ILE A 307 12.12 -14.00 -0.14
C ILE A 307 12.11 -15.11 -1.21
N ASN A 308 13.01 -16.08 -1.10
CA ASN A 308 13.04 -17.22 -2.01
C ASN A 308 11.77 -18.09 -1.91
N TYR A 309 11.30 -18.35 -0.68
CA TYR A 309 10.07 -19.09 -0.40
C TYR A 309 8.82 -18.43 -1.00
N MET A 310 8.75 -17.10 -0.95
CA MET A 310 7.65 -16.34 -1.54
C MET A 310 7.60 -16.44 -3.08
N CYS A 311 8.73 -16.77 -3.72
CA CYS A 311 8.83 -16.98 -5.17
C CYS A 311 8.52 -18.43 -5.62
N MET A 312 8.21 -19.34 -4.70
CA MET A 312 7.76 -20.68 -5.08
C MET A 312 6.41 -20.58 -5.80
N PRO A 313 6.23 -21.20 -6.98
CA PRO A 313 4.99 -21.06 -7.75
C PRO A 313 3.73 -21.42 -6.95
N GLU A 314 3.79 -22.46 -6.12
CA GLU A 314 2.67 -22.88 -5.29
C GLU A 314 2.30 -21.83 -4.25
N ASN A 315 3.30 -21.18 -3.63
CA ASN A 315 3.07 -20.10 -2.66
C ASN A 315 2.60 -18.81 -3.34
N ALA A 316 3.10 -18.56 -4.55
CA ALA A 316 2.65 -17.43 -5.35
C ALA A 316 1.17 -17.55 -5.70
N ILE A 317 0.71 -18.76 -6.13
CA ILE A 317 -0.70 -19.04 -6.42
C ILE A 317 -1.57 -18.84 -5.17
N LEU A 318 -1.19 -19.45 -4.04
CA LEU A 318 -1.95 -19.30 -2.78
C LEU A 318 -2.10 -17.83 -2.37
N ASN A 319 -1.02 -17.03 -2.50
CA ASN A 319 -1.10 -15.59 -2.24
C ASN A 319 -2.00 -14.88 -3.25
N MET A 320 -1.92 -15.19 -4.56
CA MET A 320 -2.77 -14.57 -5.57
C MET A 320 -4.26 -14.85 -5.33
N GLU A 321 -4.61 -16.07 -4.95
CA GLU A 321 -5.99 -16.49 -4.67
C GLU A 321 -6.55 -15.83 -3.41
N GLU A 322 -5.73 -15.65 -2.36
CA GLU A 322 -6.17 -15.03 -1.11
C GLU A 322 -6.33 -13.52 -1.23
N ILE A 323 -5.38 -12.85 -1.89
CA ILE A 323 -5.30 -11.38 -1.84
C ILE A 323 -5.85 -10.68 -3.09
N GLY A 324 -6.12 -11.44 -4.18
CA GLY A 324 -6.66 -10.89 -5.43
C GLY A 324 -5.67 -10.08 -6.27
N TYR A 325 -4.36 -10.17 -5.99
CA TYR A 325 -3.30 -9.54 -6.79
C TYR A 325 -2.47 -10.59 -7.54
N VAL A 326 -1.69 -10.19 -8.52
CA VAL A 326 -0.85 -11.11 -9.28
C VAL A 326 0.61 -11.03 -8.90
N SER A 327 1.21 -12.22 -8.75
CA SER A 327 2.64 -12.36 -8.46
C SER A 327 3.49 -11.96 -9.67
N VAL A 328 4.71 -11.51 -9.39
CA VAL A 328 5.74 -11.29 -10.42
C VAL A 328 6.37 -12.60 -10.93
N VAL A 329 6.05 -13.75 -10.34
CA VAL A 329 6.54 -15.06 -10.79
C VAL A 329 5.93 -15.41 -12.14
N ALA A 330 6.76 -15.83 -13.09
CA ALA A 330 6.38 -16.10 -14.47
C ALA A 330 6.97 -17.44 -14.94
N ASP A 331 6.48 -18.53 -14.38
CA ASP A 331 6.81 -19.87 -14.81
C ASP A 331 5.61 -20.55 -15.49
N SER A 332 5.82 -21.79 -15.97
CA SER A 332 4.76 -22.57 -16.62
C SER A 332 3.59 -22.90 -15.72
N THR A 333 3.79 -22.99 -14.40
CA THR A 333 2.72 -23.28 -13.42
C THR A 333 1.80 -22.08 -13.27
N ILE A 334 2.39 -20.88 -13.16
CA ILE A 334 1.63 -19.62 -13.11
C ILE A 334 0.90 -19.36 -14.44
N LEU A 335 1.57 -19.60 -15.59
CA LEU A 335 0.93 -19.47 -16.90
C LEU A 335 -0.27 -20.43 -17.04
N ALA A 336 -0.14 -21.66 -16.58
CA ALA A 336 -1.24 -22.62 -16.60
C ALA A 336 -2.40 -22.20 -15.68
N TRP A 337 -2.10 -21.64 -14.51
CA TRP A 337 -3.10 -21.07 -13.60
C TRP A 337 -3.80 -19.86 -14.22
N ALA A 338 -3.06 -18.98 -14.92
CA ALA A 338 -3.61 -17.77 -15.54
C ALA A 338 -4.48 -18.07 -16.79
N ASN A 339 -4.30 -19.25 -17.43
CA ASN A 339 -5.02 -19.60 -18.65
C ASN A 339 -6.33 -20.32 -18.32
N ASP A 340 -7.43 -19.57 -18.34
CA ASP A 340 -8.78 -20.07 -18.08
C ASP A 340 -9.59 -20.15 -19.38
N GLU A 341 -9.86 -21.35 -19.88
CA GLU A 341 -10.59 -21.60 -21.12
C GLU A 341 -12.06 -21.11 -21.07
N GLU A 342 -12.61 -20.75 -19.92
CA GLU A 342 -13.93 -20.14 -19.81
C GLU A 342 -13.92 -18.66 -20.24
N ILE A 343 -12.76 -18.03 -20.29
CA ILE A 343 -12.58 -16.66 -20.80
C ILE A 343 -12.49 -16.70 -22.33
N GLU A 344 -13.48 -16.15 -23.04
CA GLU A 344 -13.49 -16.15 -24.50
C GLU A 344 -12.37 -15.34 -25.15
N ALA A 345 -12.02 -14.19 -24.53
CA ALA A 345 -10.99 -13.29 -25.04
C ALA A 345 -9.58 -13.79 -24.69
N THR A 346 -8.64 -13.54 -25.61
CA THR A 346 -7.21 -13.81 -25.33
C THR A 346 -6.43 -12.53 -25.22
N SER A 347 -5.40 -12.52 -24.37
CA SER A 347 -4.43 -11.45 -24.21
C SER A 347 -3.04 -11.88 -24.68
N ASN A 348 -2.29 -10.97 -25.28
CA ASN A 348 -0.87 -11.18 -25.53
C ASN A 348 -0.07 -10.88 -24.25
N LEU A 349 0.46 -11.91 -23.64
CA LEU A 349 1.22 -11.88 -22.39
C LEU A 349 2.71 -12.18 -22.57
N THR A 350 3.21 -12.11 -23.83
CA THR A 350 4.63 -12.38 -24.13
C THR A 350 5.58 -11.43 -23.40
N TYR A 351 5.13 -10.22 -23.09
CA TYR A 351 5.92 -9.26 -22.29
C TYR A 351 6.23 -9.80 -20.89
N PHE A 352 5.34 -10.63 -20.32
CA PHE A 352 5.44 -11.13 -18.96
C PHE A 352 5.98 -12.55 -18.87
N PHE A 353 5.40 -13.49 -19.65
CA PHE A 353 5.76 -14.90 -19.63
C PHE A 353 6.77 -15.31 -20.72
N GLY A 354 7.01 -14.47 -21.71
CA GLY A 354 7.88 -14.79 -22.84
C GLY A 354 7.18 -15.52 -23.98
N GLU A 355 7.98 -16.21 -24.82
CA GLU A 355 7.51 -16.96 -25.99
C GLU A 355 6.51 -18.04 -25.60
N GLY A 356 5.44 -18.18 -26.39
CA GLY A 356 4.35 -19.14 -26.15
C GLY A 356 3.14 -18.55 -25.41
N ALA A 357 3.21 -17.27 -25.02
CA ALA A 357 2.11 -16.55 -24.35
C ALA A 357 1.44 -15.49 -25.23
N GLU A 358 1.39 -15.71 -26.58
CA GLU A 358 0.82 -14.76 -27.55
C GLU A 358 -0.70 -14.66 -27.48
N ALA A 359 -1.38 -15.73 -26.99
CA ALA A 359 -2.84 -15.80 -26.93
C ALA A 359 -3.27 -16.62 -25.70
N VAL A 360 -3.28 -15.99 -24.55
CA VAL A 360 -3.66 -16.62 -23.27
C VAL A 360 -5.07 -16.16 -22.89
N HIS A 361 -5.93 -17.10 -22.52
CA HIS A 361 -7.26 -16.83 -21.98
C HIS A 361 -7.16 -16.33 -20.55
N ALA A 362 -6.67 -15.11 -20.37
CA ALA A 362 -6.37 -14.58 -19.06
C ALA A 362 -7.35 -13.48 -18.61
N ASN A 363 -7.61 -13.42 -17.32
CA ASN A 363 -8.32 -12.32 -16.73
C ASN A 363 -7.54 -11.01 -16.97
N HIS A 364 -8.12 -10.10 -17.73
CA HIS A 364 -7.49 -8.83 -18.13
C HIS A 364 -7.27 -7.85 -16.98
N VAL A 365 -7.90 -8.07 -15.82
CA VAL A 365 -7.67 -7.29 -14.60
C VAL A 365 -6.34 -7.68 -13.98
N PHE A 366 -6.04 -8.98 -13.99
CA PHE A 366 -4.78 -9.55 -13.50
C PHE A 366 -3.65 -9.37 -14.52
N TYR A 367 -3.90 -9.84 -15.74
CA TYR A 367 -2.92 -9.83 -16.82
C TYR A 367 -3.47 -9.01 -18.01
N PRO A 368 -3.32 -7.67 -17.98
CA PRO A 368 -3.76 -6.83 -19.08
C PRO A 368 -2.96 -7.14 -20.35
N ASP A 369 -3.61 -7.00 -21.50
CA ASP A 369 -2.96 -7.16 -22.80
C ASP A 369 -1.74 -6.23 -22.95
N GLN A 370 -0.76 -6.64 -23.73
CA GLN A 370 0.47 -5.88 -23.96
C GLN A 370 0.17 -4.43 -24.38
N THR A 371 -0.86 -4.20 -25.20
CA THR A 371 -1.26 -2.86 -25.65
C THR A 371 -1.73 -1.95 -24.52
N VAL A 372 -2.21 -2.52 -23.42
CA VAL A 372 -2.57 -1.77 -22.20
C VAL A 372 -1.32 -1.40 -21.44
N ILE A 373 -0.39 -2.36 -21.24
CA ILE A 373 0.87 -2.14 -20.52
C ILE A 373 1.77 -1.11 -21.21
N GLU A 374 1.78 -1.07 -22.55
CA GLU A 374 2.51 -0.07 -23.33
C GLU A 374 2.03 1.37 -23.09
N ARG A 375 0.84 1.55 -22.50
CA ARG A 375 0.32 2.86 -22.08
C ARG A 375 0.53 3.15 -20.60
N CYS A 376 1.11 2.22 -19.83
CA CYS A 376 1.36 2.38 -18.41
C CYS A 376 2.82 2.78 -18.16
N ALA A 377 3.03 3.66 -17.19
CA ALA A 377 4.34 4.13 -16.78
C ALA A 377 4.68 3.68 -15.35
N LEU A 378 5.96 3.43 -15.09
CA LEU A 378 6.46 3.09 -13.76
C LEU A 378 6.51 4.34 -12.87
N MET A 379 6.13 4.21 -11.60
CA MET A 379 6.33 5.29 -10.64
C MET A 379 7.79 5.36 -10.20
N HIS A 380 8.29 6.57 -10.02
CA HIS A 380 9.64 6.84 -9.53
C HIS A 380 9.60 7.70 -8.26
N ASP A 381 10.67 7.66 -7.49
CA ASP A 381 10.83 8.56 -6.36
C ASP A 381 10.86 10.03 -6.82
N CYS A 382 9.98 10.85 -6.27
CA CYS A 382 9.90 12.27 -6.60
C CYS A 382 10.94 13.14 -5.87
N GLY A 383 11.83 12.54 -5.07
CA GLY A 383 12.93 13.24 -4.40
C GLY A 383 12.46 14.45 -3.61
N ASP A 384 13.07 15.61 -3.87
CA ASP A 384 12.77 16.88 -3.21
C ASP A 384 11.34 17.39 -3.46
N LYS A 385 10.63 16.85 -4.49
CA LYS A 385 9.24 17.20 -4.81
C LYS A 385 8.20 16.45 -3.97
N THR A 386 8.62 15.54 -3.09
CA THR A 386 7.72 14.80 -2.19
C THR A 386 6.90 15.76 -1.32
N GLU A 387 7.53 16.78 -0.74
CA GLU A 387 6.83 17.78 0.11
C GLU A 387 5.82 18.61 -0.69
N ASP A 388 6.16 19.04 -1.91
CA ASP A 388 5.27 19.78 -2.80
C ASP A 388 4.03 18.92 -3.17
N MET A 389 4.23 17.63 -3.44
CA MET A 389 3.13 16.69 -3.73
C MET A 389 2.24 16.43 -2.52
N LEU A 390 2.82 16.22 -1.34
CA LEU A 390 2.07 16.05 -0.10
C LEU A 390 1.28 17.31 0.26
N ALA A 391 1.86 18.50 0.01
CA ALA A 391 1.17 19.77 0.21
C ALA A 391 -0.02 19.92 -0.76
N MET A 392 0.15 19.56 -2.05
CA MET A 392 -0.94 19.50 -3.03
C MET A 392 -2.02 18.52 -2.58
N TRP A 393 -1.65 17.31 -2.18
CA TRP A 393 -2.56 16.28 -1.71
C TRP A 393 -3.38 16.74 -0.50
N SER A 394 -2.73 17.40 0.45
CA SER A 394 -3.38 18.00 1.63
C SER A 394 -4.40 19.06 1.23
N ARG A 395 -4.10 19.93 0.24
CA ARG A 395 -5.05 20.96 -0.25
C ARG A 395 -6.26 20.34 -0.93
N VAL A 396 -6.05 19.33 -1.76
CA VAL A 396 -7.13 18.61 -2.45
C VAL A 396 -8.07 17.91 -1.46
N LYS A 397 -7.53 17.30 -0.40
CA LYS A 397 -8.29 16.58 0.65
C LYS A 397 -8.81 17.49 1.76
N GLY A 398 -8.06 18.52 2.13
CA GLY A 398 -8.27 19.34 3.33
C GLY A 398 -9.57 20.14 3.34
N ASP A 399 -10.12 20.44 2.18
CA ASP A 399 -11.41 21.11 2.06
C ASP A 399 -12.62 20.24 2.46
N ASN A 400 -12.39 18.98 2.88
CA ASN A 400 -13.42 18.07 3.37
C ASN A 400 -13.70 18.20 4.88
N LEU A 401 -12.88 18.94 5.63
CA LEU A 401 -13.23 19.36 6.98
C LEU A 401 -14.32 20.43 6.90
N SER A 402 -15.59 20.00 7.01
CA SER A 402 -16.68 20.95 7.00
C SER A 402 -16.45 22.00 8.10
N MET A 403 -16.66 23.27 7.78
CA MET A 403 -16.58 24.37 8.76
C MET A 403 -17.41 24.06 10.01
N GLY A 404 -18.50 23.28 9.87
CA GLY A 404 -19.31 22.76 10.96
C GLY A 404 -18.54 21.83 11.91
N LEU A 405 -17.69 20.95 11.41
CA LEU A 405 -16.87 20.07 12.24
C LEU A 405 -15.77 20.86 12.99
N VAL A 406 -15.14 21.84 12.34
CA VAL A 406 -14.15 22.71 12.98
C VAL A 406 -14.82 23.50 14.11
N ILE A 407 -15.99 24.11 13.88
CA ILE A 407 -16.77 24.83 14.89
C ILE A 407 -17.18 23.87 16.03
N PHE A 408 -17.62 22.66 15.72
CA PHE A 408 -17.97 21.65 16.72
C PHE A 408 -16.78 21.30 17.63
N ILE A 409 -15.60 21.06 17.06
CA ILE A 409 -14.38 20.78 17.84
C ILE A 409 -14.02 21.97 18.73
N LEU A 410 -14.09 23.20 18.21
CA LEU A 410 -13.80 24.42 18.99
C LEU A 410 -14.80 24.59 20.13
N VAL A 411 -16.09 24.32 19.92
CA VAL A 411 -17.13 24.36 20.97
C VAL A 411 -16.86 23.32 22.05
N VAL A 412 -16.50 22.09 21.67
CA VAL A 412 -16.16 21.01 22.63
C VAL A 412 -14.94 21.40 23.48
N LEU A 413 -13.90 21.94 22.85
CA LEU A 413 -12.72 22.42 23.58
C LEU A 413 -13.05 23.57 24.54
N ALA A 414 -13.88 24.52 24.12
CA ALA A 414 -14.34 25.62 24.98
C ALA A 414 -15.14 25.11 26.19
N LEU A 415 -16.04 24.13 25.99
CA LEU A 415 -16.79 23.48 27.08
C LEU A 415 -15.87 22.78 28.09
N ILE A 416 -14.85 22.07 27.59
CA ILE A 416 -13.83 21.44 28.46
C ILE A 416 -13.13 22.48 29.33
N VAL A 417 -12.70 23.60 28.73
CA VAL A 417 -12.06 24.71 29.47
C VAL A 417 -13.00 25.27 30.53
N VAL A 418 -14.28 25.50 30.20
CA VAL A 418 -15.29 25.99 31.15
C VAL A 418 -15.44 25.02 32.33
N VAL A 419 -15.50 23.72 32.07
CA VAL A 419 -15.58 22.68 33.14
C VAL A 419 -14.36 22.76 34.07
N PHE A 420 -13.15 22.88 33.52
CA PHE A 420 -11.94 23.02 34.32
C PHE A 420 -11.93 24.30 35.17
N VAL A 421 -12.38 25.43 34.62
CA VAL A 421 -12.51 26.68 35.34
C VAL A 421 -13.51 26.58 36.49
N ILE A 422 -14.70 25.99 36.23
CA ILE A 422 -15.71 25.75 37.29
C ILE A 422 -15.15 24.84 38.39
N GLN A 423 -14.47 23.76 38.03
CA GLN A 423 -13.82 22.89 39.01
C GLN A 423 -12.75 23.63 39.85
N ALA A 424 -11.94 24.45 39.23
CA ALA A 424 -10.93 25.26 39.93
C ALA A 424 -11.57 26.26 40.93
N ILE A 425 -12.63 26.93 40.49
CA ILE A 425 -13.40 27.87 41.37
C ILE A 425 -14.02 27.09 42.54
N ASN A 426 -14.64 25.94 42.29
CA ASN A 426 -15.25 25.13 43.34
C ASN A 426 -14.20 24.60 44.33
N ARG A 427 -13.03 24.16 43.87
CA ARG A 427 -11.91 23.75 44.73
C ARG A 427 -11.42 24.92 45.60
N LYS A 428 -11.32 26.14 45.04
CA LYS A 428 -10.94 27.36 45.80
C LYS A 428 -11.99 27.66 46.87
N ARG A 429 -13.26 27.64 46.53
CA ARG A 429 -14.38 27.86 47.46
C ARG A 429 -14.42 26.85 48.61
N GLN A 430 -14.20 25.58 48.31
CA GLN A 430 -14.12 24.53 49.36
C GLN A 430 -12.92 24.73 50.30
N ARG A 431 -11.74 25.13 49.77
CA ARG A 431 -10.59 25.46 50.58
C ARG A 431 -10.82 26.64 51.53
N GLU A 432 -11.53 27.67 51.07
CA GLU A 432 -11.88 28.82 51.88
C GLU A 432 -12.88 28.47 52.99
N LEU A 433 -13.88 27.66 52.66
CA LEU A 433 -14.88 27.15 53.65
C LEU A 433 -14.18 26.30 54.73
N GLN A 434 -13.26 25.44 54.34
CA GLN A 434 -12.46 24.61 55.29
C GLN A 434 -11.57 25.54 56.17
N ARG A 435 -10.94 26.59 55.63
CA ARG A 435 -10.18 27.57 56.41
C ARG A 435 -11.06 28.32 57.44
N LYS A 436 -12.27 28.77 57.02
CA LYS A 436 -13.24 29.40 57.92
C LYS A 436 -13.71 28.46 59.06
N LYS A 437 -13.99 27.20 58.75
CA LYS A 437 -14.34 26.15 59.76
C LYS A 437 -13.20 25.89 60.77
N ARG A 438 -11.96 25.85 60.30
CA ARG A 438 -10.76 25.62 61.14
C ARG A 438 -10.50 26.83 62.09
N ASN A 439 -10.73 28.06 61.61
CA ASN A 439 -10.59 29.28 62.41
C ASN A 439 -11.71 29.43 63.47
N ARG A 440 -12.96 28.94 63.18
CA ARG A 440 -14.04 28.90 64.15
C ARG A 440 -13.84 27.84 65.29
N ARG A 441 -13.08 26.78 65.04
CA ARG A 441 -12.73 25.77 66.06
C ARG A 441 -11.54 26.12 66.92
N ARG A 442 -10.82 27.21 66.56
CA ARG A 442 -9.66 27.72 67.33
C ARG A 442 -10.00 28.96 68.21
N ARG A 443 -11.23 29.46 68.11
CA ARG A 443 -11.84 30.42 69.02
C ARG A 443 -12.80 29.65 69.95
#